data_57fe0489f51ad15112aff679b457dd1a
#
_entry.id   57fe0489f51ad15112aff679b457dd1a
#
_cell.length_a   1.000
_cell.length_b   1.000
_cell.length_c   1.000
_cell.angle_alpha   90.00
_cell.angle_beta   90.00
_cell.angle_gamma   90.00
#
_symmetry.space_group_name_H-M   'P 1'
#
loop_
_entity.id
_entity.type
_entity.pdbx_description
1 polymer ?
#
loop_
_entity_poly.entity_id
_entity_poly.type
_entity_poly.pdbx_seq_one_letter_code
_entity_poly.pdbx_strand_id
1 'polypeptide(L)'
;MRRIGLIVLLVLSGASLLLAQRRSRGGYGRGEWGEGGWIGEDVRTAREVPSHSTGTPDWSNPPGFEKDVFTFVRIRRDRAPYSSGGSWSTDTPDCDLNLSYRLQELTSMKVDPNGRFLRLTDEELFDYPFIYMVEPGSLSLSDEEVAALRKYLLNGGFLWLDDFWGEREWATMAEVLKRVFPDLSFVELPLSHPLYHGVFDIQSKGQVPNVHLGEQSEFDPEHRTWERWDAREVHHRAIFDAKGRMMVFATHNTDNGDGWEREGESDYYFHKFSENIAYPLAINVIFYMMTH
;
A
#
# COMPACT_ATOMS: atom_id res chain seq x y z
N MET A 1 -27.53 58.73 20.80
CA MET A 1 -26.19 58.18 20.78
C MET A 1 -26.06 56.68 21.08
N ARG A 2 -27.09 55.99 21.66
CA ARG A 2 -27.00 54.53 21.95
C ARG A 2 -27.29 53.60 20.76
N ARG A 3 -27.93 54.06 19.68
CA ARG A 3 -28.27 53.23 18.52
C ARG A 3 -27.16 53.08 17.47
N ILE A 4 -26.21 54.00 17.40
CA ILE A 4 -25.08 53.97 16.45
C ILE A 4 -24.01 52.98 16.91
N GLY A 5 -23.81 52.82 18.22
CA GLY A 5 -22.83 51.87 18.77
C GLY A 5 -23.22 50.40 18.54
N LEU A 6 -24.54 50.10 18.50
CA LEU A 6 -25.01 48.72 18.30
C LEU A 6 -24.83 48.26 16.84
N ILE A 7 -24.99 49.19 15.89
CA ILE A 7 -24.82 48.89 14.45
C ILE A 7 -23.33 48.66 14.11
N VAL A 8 -22.41 49.39 14.72
CA VAL A 8 -20.97 49.23 14.52
C VAL A 8 -20.49 47.89 15.10
N LEU A 9 -21.04 47.47 16.25
CA LEU A 9 -20.68 46.17 16.85
C LEU A 9 -21.18 44.98 16.02
N LEU A 10 -22.39 45.08 15.42
CA LEU A 10 -22.92 44.05 14.52
C LEU A 10 -22.18 43.97 13.19
N VAL A 11 -21.69 45.07 12.65
CA VAL A 11 -20.88 45.08 11.42
C VAL A 11 -19.50 44.50 11.67
N LEU A 12 -18.89 44.78 12.83
CA LEU A 12 -17.58 44.20 13.19
C LEU A 12 -17.66 42.70 13.49
N SER A 13 -18.75 42.24 14.13
CA SER A 13 -18.97 40.81 14.35
C SER A 13 -19.28 40.06 13.06
N GLY A 14 -20.02 40.66 12.13
CA GLY A 14 -20.27 40.09 10.79
C GLY A 14 -19.03 40.02 9.93
N ALA A 15 -18.13 40.98 9.99
CA ALA A 15 -16.85 40.97 9.29
C ALA A 15 -15.89 39.92 9.86
N SER A 16 -15.89 39.72 11.18
CA SER A 16 -15.09 38.70 11.83
C SER A 16 -15.57 37.27 11.50
N LEU A 17 -16.86 37.03 11.40
CA LEU A 17 -17.45 35.77 10.96
C LEU A 17 -17.17 35.50 9.47
N LEU A 18 -17.21 36.50 8.60
CA LEU A 18 -16.88 36.38 7.19
C LEU A 18 -15.39 36.13 6.96
N LEU A 19 -14.53 36.69 7.80
CA LEU A 19 -13.08 36.41 7.77
C LEU A 19 -12.75 35.02 8.33
N ALA A 20 -13.48 34.55 9.35
CA ALA A 20 -13.35 33.17 9.85
C ALA A 20 -13.87 32.14 8.82
N GLN A 21 -15.02 32.39 8.17
CA GLN A 21 -15.53 31.56 7.08
C GLN A 21 -14.65 31.60 5.81
N ARG A 22 -13.99 32.73 5.52
CA ARG A 22 -12.99 32.80 4.44
C ARG A 22 -11.69 32.07 4.78
N ARG A 23 -11.31 31.99 6.07
CA ARG A 23 -10.16 31.18 6.50
C ARG A 23 -10.46 29.69 6.54
N SER A 24 -11.70 29.26 6.77
CA SER A 24 -12.10 27.86 6.71
C SER A 24 -12.41 27.38 5.27
N ARG A 25 -12.54 28.31 4.29
CA ARG A 25 -12.53 28.06 2.85
C ARG A 25 -11.17 28.36 2.19
N GLY A 26 -10.15 28.64 3.02
CA GLY A 26 -8.75 28.58 2.63
C GLY A 26 -8.48 27.15 2.24
N GLY A 27 -8.33 26.92 0.94
CA GLY A 27 -8.23 25.65 0.29
C GLY A 27 -7.37 24.67 1.11
N TYR A 28 -7.76 23.44 1.09
CA TYR A 28 -6.77 22.38 1.04
C TYR A 28 -5.78 22.81 -0.04
N GLY A 29 -4.70 23.45 0.38
CA GLY A 29 -3.55 23.56 -0.47
C GLY A 29 -3.31 22.13 -0.92
N ARG A 30 -3.31 21.89 -2.21
CA ARG A 30 -2.58 20.77 -2.75
C ARG A 30 -1.19 20.93 -2.15
N GLY A 31 -0.95 20.25 -1.02
CA GLY A 31 0.37 20.13 -0.47
C GLY A 31 1.23 19.55 -1.58
N GLU A 32 2.46 19.96 -1.67
CA GLU A 32 3.44 19.39 -2.59
C GLU A 32 3.53 17.85 -2.51
N TRP A 33 2.80 17.23 -1.59
CA TRP A 33 2.79 15.83 -1.18
C TRP A 33 1.36 15.25 -1.15
N GLY A 34 0.52 15.49 -2.14
CA GLY A 34 -0.76 14.79 -2.30
C GLY A 34 -0.54 13.33 -2.73
N GLU A 35 -1.53 12.46 -2.54
CA GLU A 35 -1.51 11.05 -2.99
C GLU A 35 -0.78 10.90 -4.32
N GLY A 36 0.30 10.13 -4.36
CA GLY A 36 1.16 10.00 -5.53
C GLY A 36 1.99 11.25 -5.88
N GLY A 37 2.27 12.15 -4.92
CA GLY A 37 3.15 13.31 -5.09
C GLY A 37 4.56 12.89 -5.55
N TRP A 38 5.29 13.84 -6.17
CA TRP A 38 6.66 13.58 -6.57
C TRP A 38 7.57 13.43 -5.34
N ILE A 39 8.16 12.27 -5.17
CA ILE A 39 9.18 12.00 -4.14
C ILE A 39 10.55 12.06 -4.81
N GLY A 40 11.45 12.91 -4.30
CA GLY A 40 12.80 13.13 -4.84
C GLY A 40 13.61 11.83 -4.92
N GLU A 41 14.53 11.76 -5.88
CA GLU A 41 15.39 10.57 -6.04
C GLU A 41 16.37 10.38 -4.87
N ASP A 42 16.62 11.40 -4.10
CA ASP A 42 17.45 11.41 -2.88
C ASP A 42 16.74 10.85 -1.65
N VAL A 43 15.40 10.79 -1.64
CA VAL A 43 14.61 10.16 -0.57
C VAL A 43 14.71 8.65 -0.66
N ARG A 44 15.20 8.01 0.39
CA ARG A 44 15.51 6.57 0.38
C ARG A 44 14.62 5.74 1.31
N THR A 45 13.90 6.37 2.21
CA THR A 45 13.06 5.69 3.21
C THR A 45 11.67 6.32 3.31
N ALA A 46 10.69 5.53 3.76
CA ALA A 46 9.34 6.03 4.00
C ALA A 46 9.32 7.07 5.12
N ARG A 47 10.20 6.95 6.11
CA ARG A 47 10.26 7.87 7.27
C ARG A 47 10.70 9.30 6.88
N GLU A 48 11.35 9.49 5.74
CA GLU A 48 11.72 10.81 5.21
C GLU A 48 10.55 11.54 4.54
N VAL A 49 9.45 10.85 4.26
CA VAL A 49 8.25 11.42 3.63
C VAL A 49 7.26 11.83 4.73
N PRO A 50 6.69 13.04 4.67
CA PRO A 50 5.65 13.44 5.62
C PRO A 50 4.41 12.55 5.54
N SER A 51 3.87 12.16 6.71
CA SER A 51 2.61 11.42 6.79
C SER A 51 1.43 12.22 6.23
N HIS A 52 0.51 11.55 5.56
CA HIS A 52 -0.75 12.10 5.07
C HIS A 52 -1.93 11.81 6.01
N SER A 53 -1.73 10.91 6.96
CA SER A 53 -2.75 10.41 7.88
C SER A 53 -2.42 10.79 9.33
N THR A 54 -2.66 9.89 10.28
CA THR A 54 -2.44 10.12 11.73
C THR A 54 -0.98 10.08 12.16
N GLY A 55 -0.10 9.62 11.28
CA GLY A 55 1.32 9.41 11.53
C GLY A 55 1.61 8.15 12.32
N THR A 56 2.65 7.43 11.93
CA THR A 56 3.08 6.20 12.59
C THR A 56 4.05 6.51 13.73
N PRO A 57 3.87 5.93 14.93
CA PRO A 57 4.82 6.09 16.03
C PRO A 57 6.25 5.69 15.64
N ASP A 58 7.23 6.34 16.26
CA ASP A 58 8.63 5.93 16.16
C ASP A 58 8.94 4.78 17.12
N TRP A 59 9.80 3.87 16.66
CA TRP A 59 10.38 2.83 17.52
C TRP A 59 11.84 2.59 17.18
N SER A 60 12.55 1.89 18.04
CA SER A 60 13.91 1.47 17.80
C SER A 60 14.11 0.03 18.20
N ASN A 61 14.95 -0.69 17.46
CA ASN A 61 15.32 -2.04 17.81
C ASN A 61 16.47 -2.05 18.83
N PRO A 62 16.59 -3.09 19.66
CA PRO A 62 17.75 -3.25 20.56
C PRO A 62 19.06 -3.28 19.77
N PRO A 63 20.17 -2.76 20.35
CA PRO A 63 21.48 -2.85 19.71
C PRO A 63 21.86 -4.29 19.35
N GLY A 64 22.46 -4.48 18.19
CA GLY A 64 22.86 -5.79 17.67
C GLY A 64 21.87 -6.41 16.69
N PHE A 65 20.73 -5.76 16.46
CA PHE A 65 19.71 -6.20 15.47
C PHE A 65 19.64 -5.29 14.24
N GLU A 66 20.65 -4.50 13.97
CA GLU A 66 20.65 -3.50 12.89
C GLU A 66 20.53 -4.14 11.48
N LYS A 67 20.92 -5.40 11.36
CA LYS A 67 20.86 -6.16 10.09
C LYS A 67 19.95 -7.38 10.12
N ASP A 68 19.43 -7.73 11.30
CA ASP A 68 18.55 -8.88 11.50
C ASP A 68 17.13 -8.41 11.78
N VAL A 69 16.60 -7.64 10.84
CA VAL A 69 15.27 -7.03 10.89
C VAL A 69 14.53 -7.26 9.58
N PHE A 70 13.23 -7.39 9.64
CA PHE A 70 12.38 -7.28 8.45
C PHE A 70 12.32 -5.81 8.03
N THR A 71 12.54 -5.52 6.76
CA THR A 71 12.38 -4.18 6.18
C THR A 71 11.30 -4.22 5.11
N PHE A 72 10.30 -3.34 5.21
CA PHE A 72 9.35 -3.12 4.14
C PHE A 72 10.05 -2.37 3.01
N VAL A 73 10.23 -3.03 1.88
CA VAL A 73 10.90 -2.46 0.71
C VAL A 73 9.89 -2.20 -0.39
N ARG A 74 9.69 -0.93 -0.71
CA ARG A 74 8.84 -0.49 -1.82
C ARG A 74 9.67 -0.26 -3.08
N ILE A 75 9.23 -0.80 -4.20
CA ILE A 75 9.92 -0.63 -5.48
C ILE A 75 9.52 0.68 -6.13
N ARG A 76 10.50 1.56 -6.27
CA ARG A 76 10.43 2.77 -7.08
C ARG A 76 10.54 2.41 -8.55
N ARG A 77 9.58 2.84 -9.34
CA ARG A 77 9.55 2.62 -10.79
C ARG A 77 9.15 3.89 -11.52
N ASP A 78 9.57 4.02 -12.75
CA ASP A 78 9.10 5.10 -13.59
C ASP A 78 7.66 4.84 -14.06
N ARG A 79 6.92 5.91 -14.31
CA ARG A 79 5.60 5.78 -14.93
C ARG A 79 5.75 5.32 -16.37
N ALA A 80 4.91 4.40 -16.79
CA ALA A 80 4.78 4.08 -18.20
C ALA A 80 4.41 5.36 -18.99
N PRO A 81 5.03 5.62 -20.14
CA PRO A 81 4.67 6.75 -20.99
C PRO A 81 3.18 6.73 -21.28
N TYR A 82 2.53 7.89 -21.14
CA TYR A 82 1.07 8.07 -21.37
C TYR A 82 0.14 7.31 -20.43
N SER A 83 0.63 6.73 -19.34
CA SER A 83 -0.20 6.16 -18.29
C SER A 83 -0.87 7.28 -17.48
N SER A 84 -2.20 7.23 -17.37
CA SER A 84 -2.99 8.13 -16.54
C SER A 84 -3.18 7.60 -15.11
N GLY A 85 -2.74 6.37 -14.81
CA GLY A 85 -2.93 5.72 -13.53
C GLY A 85 -1.62 5.22 -12.94
N GLY A 86 -1.64 5.01 -11.65
CA GLY A 86 -0.66 4.29 -10.90
C GLY A 86 0.68 4.98 -10.65
N SER A 87 0.99 5.20 -9.40
CA SER A 87 2.30 5.66 -8.97
C SER A 87 2.93 4.62 -8.04
N TRP A 88 4.25 4.47 -8.11
CA TRP A 88 4.96 3.66 -7.13
C TRP A 88 4.84 4.25 -5.71
N SER A 89 4.51 5.53 -5.59
CA SER A 89 4.40 6.28 -4.33
C SER A 89 2.96 6.41 -3.81
N THR A 90 1.98 5.74 -4.40
CA THR A 90 0.62 5.67 -3.86
C THR A 90 0.67 5.07 -2.45
N ASP A 91 -0.12 5.62 -1.52
CA ASP A 91 -0.21 5.24 -0.09
C ASP A 91 1.08 5.46 0.73
N THR A 92 2.13 6.04 0.12
CA THR A 92 3.39 6.33 0.81
C THR A 92 3.26 7.64 1.61
N PRO A 93 3.77 7.72 2.84
CA PRO A 93 4.56 6.71 3.58
C PRO A 93 3.74 5.83 4.52
N ASP A 94 2.47 6.17 4.74
CA ASP A 94 1.68 5.66 5.85
C ASP A 94 1.43 4.14 5.71
N CYS A 95 1.19 3.65 4.50
CA CYS A 95 1.06 2.22 4.22
C CYS A 95 2.31 1.42 4.70
N ASP A 96 3.50 1.86 4.30
CA ASP A 96 4.76 1.19 4.60
C ASP A 96 5.07 1.20 6.10
N LEU A 97 4.84 2.34 6.73
CA LEU A 97 5.17 2.56 8.15
C LEU A 97 4.14 1.91 9.08
N ASN A 98 2.85 2.03 8.77
CA ASN A 98 1.80 1.43 9.61
C ASN A 98 1.87 -0.10 9.57
N LEU A 99 2.06 -0.71 8.39
CA LEU A 99 2.27 -2.16 8.32
C LEU A 99 3.51 -2.59 9.10
N SER A 100 4.62 -1.86 8.95
CA SER A 100 5.85 -2.13 9.69
C SER A 100 5.64 -2.03 11.21
N TYR A 101 4.94 -1.00 11.67
CA TYR A 101 4.62 -0.81 13.08
C TYR A 101 3.72 -1.93 13.62
N ARG A 102 2.64 -2.28 12.89
CA ARG A 102 1.75 -3.36 13.30
C ARG A 102 2.45 -4.72 13.34
N LEU A 103 3.33 -4.98 12.39
CA LEU A 103 4.14 -6.20 12.39
C LEU A 103 5.07 -6.28 13.62
N GLN A 104 5.70 -5.15 13.98
CA GLN A 104 6.52 -5.03 15.20
C GLN A 104 5.71 -5.26 16.48
N GLU A 105 4.47 -4.71 16.55
CA GLU A 105 3.62 -4.79 17.75
C GLU A 105 2.93 -6.15 17.90
N LEU A 106 2.50 -6.75 16.81
CA LEU A 106 1.68 -7.97 16.84
C LEU A 106 2.48 -9.27 16.77
N THR A 107 3.79 -9.17 16.52
CA THR A 107 4.65 -10.36 16.37
C THR A 107 5.93 -10.23 17.19
N SER A 108 6.74 -11.29 17.22
CA SER A 108 8.09 -11.25 17.80
C SER A 108 9.15 -10.76 16.82
N MET A 109 8.79 -10.43 15.59
CA MET A 109 9.73 -9.96 14.58
C MET A 109 10.30 -8.60 14.97
N LYS A 110 11.57 -8.38 14.62
CA LYS A 110 12.18 -7.06 14.65
C LYS A 110 11.98 -6.43 13.27
N VAL A 111 11.48 -5.20 13.24
CA VAL A 111 11.10 -4.51 12.00
C VAL A 111 11.85 -3.19 11.91
N ASP A 112 12.35 -2.87 10.72
CA ASP A 112 12.99 -1.58 10.44
C ASP A 112 11.93 -0.46 10.55
N PRO A 113 12.15 0.58 11.39
CA PRO A 113 11.20 1.67 11.57
C PRO A 113 11.10 2.62 10.38
N ASN A 114 11.99 2.53 9.40
CA ASN A 114 12.11 3.52 8.34
C ASN A 114 11.51 3.06 7.00
N GLY A 115 11.46 1.74 6.76
CA GLY A 115 11.18 1.20 5.43
C GLY A 115 12.29 1.56 4.41
N ARG A 116 12.16 1.10 3.17
CA ARG A 116 13.17 1.35 2.14
C ARG A 116 12.54 1.54 0.77
N PHE A 117 13.06 2.49 -0.02
CA PHE A 117 12.72 2.70 -1.42
C PHE A 117 13.89 2.29 -2.31
N LEU A 118 13.68 1.32 -3.20
CA LEU A 118 14.70 0.81 -4.12
C LEU A 118 14.18 0.75 -5.54
N ARG A 119 15.11 0.89 -6.49
CA ARG A 119 14.89 0.47 -7.88
C ARG A 119 15.25 -1.00 -8.03
N LEU A 120 14.65 -1.67 -9.01
CA LEU A 120 14.99 -3.07 -9.32
C LEU A 120 16.45 -3.27 -9.69
N THR A 121 17.12 -2.21 -10.15
CA THR A 121 18.52 -2.21 -10.58
C THR A 121 19.50 -1.82 -9.46
N ASP A 122 19.02 -1.46 -8.27
CA ASP A 122 19.88 -1.13 -7.13
C ASP A 122 20.58 -2.41 -6.61
N GLU A 123 21.89 -2.33 -6.39
CA GLU A 123 22.66 -3.49 -5.93
C GLU A 123 22.21 -3.99 -4.55
N GLU A 124 21.79 -3.07 -3.66
CA GLU A 124 21.31 -3.38 -2.32
C GLU A 124 19.97 -4.13 -2.30
N LEU A 125 19.27 -4.25 -3.45
CA LEU A 125 18.02 -5.01 -3.56
C LEU A 125 18.16 -6.45 -3.03
N PHE A 126 19.35 -7.04 -3.24
CA PHE A 126 19.63 -8.43 -2.85
C PHE A 126 19.85 -8.62 -1.34
N ASP A 127 19.95 -7.55 -0.57
CA ASP A 127 20.03 -7.58 0.89
C ASP A 127 18.65 -7.78 1.55
N TYR A 128 17.57 -7.63 0.78
CA TYR A 128 16.19 -7.67 1.27
C TYR A 128 15.42 -8.84 0.65
N PRO A 129 14.81 -9.71 1.46
CA PRO A 129 14.04 -10.86 0.93
C PRO A 129 12.65 -10.48 0.41
N PHE A 130 12.13 -9.29 0.74
CA PHE A 130 10.77 -8.84 0.46
C PHE A 130 10.78 -7.53 -0.32
N ILE A 131 10.00 -7.46 -1.40
CA ILE A 131 9.70 -6.21 -2.11
C ILE A 131 8.20 -6.08 -2.42
N TYR A 132 7.72 -4.85 -2.41
CA TYR A 132 6.33 -4.49 -2.66
C TYR A 132 6.20 -3.56 -3.87
N MET A 133 5.23 -3.82 -4.73
CA MET A 133 4.84 -2.93 -5.83
C MET A 133 3.34 -2.67 -5.76
N VAL A 134 2.98 -1.40 -5.59
CA VAL A 134 1.60 -0.90 -5.65
C VAL A 134 1.23 -0.57 -7.11
N GLU A 135 -0.05 -0.67 -7.45
CA GLU A 135 -0.65 -0.29 -8.75
C GLU A 135 0.08 -0.86 -9.98
N PRO A 136 0.37 -2.18 -10.00
CA PRO A 136 1.08 -2.78 -11.14
C PRO A 136 0.23 -2.85 -12.43
N GLY A 137 -1.01 -2.40 -12.40
CA GLY A 137 -1.91 -2.32 -13.57
C GLY A 137 -1.40 -1.42 -14.69
N SER A 138 -0.41 -0.56 -14.39
CA SER A 138 0.30 0.29 -15.35
C SER A 138 1.79 -0.07 -15.49
N LEU A 139 2.20 -1.25 -15.04
CA LEU A 139 3.59 -1.66 -14.98
C LEU A 139 4.25 -1.68 -16.37
N SER A 140 5.43 -1.09 -16.43
CA SER A 140 6.33 -1.19 -17.58
C SER A 140 7.75 -1.34 -17.05
N LEU A 141 8.46 -2.37 -17.46
CA LEU A 141 9.85 -2.63 -17.07
C LEU A 141 10.73 -2.65 -18.31
N SER A 142 11.91 -2.04 -18.20
CA SER A 142 12.99 -2.19 -19.18
C SER A 142 13.52 -3.63 -19.20
N ASP A 143 14.30 -3.99 -20.20
CA ASP A 143 14.91 -5.31 -20.26
C ASP A 143 15.91 -5.53 -19.11
N GLU A 144 16.58 -4.47 -18.66
CA GLU A 144 17.47 -4.49 -17.51
C GLU A 144 16.70 -4.78 -16.21
N GLU A 145 15.58 -4.08 -15.98
CA GLU A 145 14.71 -4.30 -14.81
C GLU A 145 14.09 -5.71 -14.83
N VAL A 146 13.69 -6.21 -15.99
CA VAL A 146 13.19 -7.60 -16.15
C VAL A 146 14.27 -8.60 -15.77
N ALA A 147 15.51 -8.39 -16.21
CA ALA A 147 16.64 -9.28 -15.87
C ALA A 147 16.97 -9.20 -14.37
N ALA A 148 16.97 -8.00 -13.78
CA ALA A 148 17.23 -7.78 -12.37
C ALA A 148 16.15 -8.44 -11.50
N LEU A 149 14.87 -8.22 -11.81
CA LEU A 149 13.75 -8.84 -11.10
C LEU A 149 13.80 -10.37 -11.18
N ARG A 150 14.06 -10.93 -12.36
CA ARG A 150 14.23 -12.39 -12.53
C ARG A 150 15.35 -12.91 -11.62
N LYS A 151 16.50 -12.26 -11.64
CA LYS A 151 17.65 -12.63 -10.81
C LYS A 151 17.32 -12.57 -9.34
N TYR A 152 16.66 -11.48 -8.89
CA TYR A 152 16.24 -11.30 -7.51
C TYR A 152 15.31 -12.43 -7.04
N LEU A 153 14.27 -12.72 -7.80
CA LEU A 153 13.26 -13.73 -7.44
C LEU A 153 13.86 -15.15 -7.45
N LEU A 154 14.73 -15.48 -8.41
CA LEU A 154 15.40 -16.78 -8.46
C LEU A 154 16.44 -16.98 -7.34
N ASN A 155 16.98 -15.89 -6.78
CA ASN A 155 17.94 -15.95 -5.67
C ASN A 155 17.29 -15.89 -4.27
N GLY A 156 16.00 -16.10 -4.16
CA GLY A 156 15.31 -16.17 -2.86
C GLY A 156 14.41 -15.00 -2.56
N GLY A 157 14.40 -13.95 -3.39
CA GLY A 157 13.52 -12.79 -3.21
C GLY A 157 12.04 -13.13 -3.39
N PHE A 158 11.19 -12.29 -2.79
CA PHE A 158 9.74 -12.38 -2.86
C PHE A 158 9.17 -11.01 -3.28
N LEU A 159 8.23 -11.03 -4.24
CA LEU A 159 7.52 -9.84 -4.71
C LEU A 159 6.04 -9.92 -4.36
N TRP A 160 5.50 -8.88 -3.72
CA TRP A 160 4.05 -8.67 -3.57
C TRP A 160 3.59 -7.57 -4.52
N LEU A 161 2.58 -7.89 -5.34
CA LEU A 161 1.89 -7.00 -6.26
C LEU A 161 0.49 -6.72 -5.70
N ASP A 162 0.14 -5.47 -5.45
CA ASP A 162 -1.10 -5.07 -4.79
C ASP A 162 -1.74 -3.84 -5.45
N ASP A 163 -3.02 -3.61 -5.16
CA ASP A 163 -3.82 -2.48 -5.64
C ASP A 163 -3.85 -2.35 -7.17
N PHE A 164 -4.54 -3.27 -7.81
CA PHE A 164 -4.86 -3.20 -9.23
C PHE A 164 -6.17 -3.91 -9.54
N TRP A 165 -6.91 -3.38 -10.52
CA TRP A 165 -8.33 -3.65 -10.65
C TRP A 165 -8.76 -3.97 -12.07
N GLY A 166 -9.57 -5.03 -12.21
CA GLY A 166 -10.18 -5.46 -13.46
C GLY A 166 -9.24 -6.17 -14.41
N GLU A 167 -9.81 -6.74 -15.46
CA GLU A 167 -9.09 -7.62 -16.38
C GLU A 167 -8.00 -6.91 -17.20
N ARG A 168 -8.18 -5.61 -17.48
CA ARG A 168 -7.20 -4.84 -18.24
C ARG A 168 -5.89 -4.67 -17.49
N GLU A 169 -5.97 -4.32 -16.18
CA GLU A 169 -4.79 -4.11 -15.36
C GLU A 169 -4.10 -5.43 -15.03
N TRP A 170 -4.92 -6.48 -14.81
CA TRP A 170 -4.39 -7.84 -14.70
C TRP A 170 -3.58 -8.24 -15.93
N ALA A 171 -4.14 -8.06 -17.15
CA ALA A 171 -3.47 -8.43 -18.38
C ALA A 171 -2.15 -7.68 -18.57
N THR A 172 -2.13 -6.36 -18.29
CA THR A 172 -0.91 -5.54 -18.40
C THR A 172 0.19 -6.05 -17.47
N MET A 173 -0.12 -6.25 -16.20
CA MET A 173 0.83 -6.77 -15.21
C MET A 173 1.30 -8.20 -15.57
N ALA A 174 0.38 -9.08 -15.94
CA ALA A 174 0.70 -10.47 -16.28
C ALA A 174 1.61 -10.57 -17.52
N GLU A 175 1.44 -9.69 -18.52
CA GLU A 175 2.31 -9.63 -19.69
C GLU A 175 3.75 -9.25 -19.30
N VAL A 176 3.93 -8.28 -18.40
CA VAL A 176 5.25 -7.91 -17.90
C VAL A 176 5.88 -9.08 -17.13
N LEU A 177 5.13 -9.73 -16.24
CA LEU A 177 5.64 -10.89 -15.50
C LEU A 177 5.93 -12.09 -16.42
N LYS A 178 5.25 -12.20 -17.56
CA LYS A 178 5.58 -13.20 -18.60
C LYS A 178 6.94 -12.96 -19.25
N ARG A 179 7.39 -11.69 -19.34
CA ARG A 179 8.77 -11.38 -19.75
C ARG A 179 9.78 -11.79 -18.68
N VAL A 180 9.42 -11.65 -17.38
CA VAL A 180 10.26 -12.10 -16.27
C VAL A 180 10.38 -13.64 -16.27
N PHE A 181 9.26 -14.35 -16.42
CA PHE A 181 9.21 -15.81 -16.40
C PHE A 181 8.40 -16.36 -17.60
N PRO A 182 9.04 -16.56 -18.77
CA PRO A 182 8.35 -17.06 -19.96
C PRO A 182 7.67 -18.42 -19.78
N ASP A 183 8.24 -19.28 -18.94
CA ASP A 183 7.80 -20.67 -18.77
C ASP A 183 6.91 -20.89 -17.54
N LEU A 184 6.71 -19.84 -16.69
CA LEU A 184 5.88 -19.91 -15.51
C LEU A 184 4.56 -19.15 -15.72
N SER A 185 3.56 -19.50 -14.92
CA SER A 185 2.25 -18.86 -14.94
C SER A 185 1.75 -18.63 -13.52
N PHE A 186 0.89 -17.63 -13.35
CA PHE A 186 0.16 -17.43 -12.12
C PHE A 186 -0.79 -18.60 -11.84
N VAL A 187 -0.84 -19.01 -10.58
CA VAL A 187 -1.76 -20.02 -10.06
C VAL A 187 -2.66 -19.36 -9.03
N GLU A 188 -3.97 -19.54 -9.13
CA GLU A 188 -4.91 -19.10 -8.10
C GLU A 188 -4.69 -19.89 -6.81
N LEU A 189 -4.50 -19.20 -5.67
CA LEU A 189 -4.32 -19.86 -4.38
C LEU A 189 -5.66 -20.31 -3.79
N PRO A 190 -5.83 -21.60 -3.48
CA PRO A 190 -7.01 -22.05 -2.75
C PRO A 190 -6.94 -21.59 -1.28
N LEU A 191 -8.07 -21.40 -0.62
CA LEU A 191 -8.11 -21.02 0.80
C LEU A 191 -7.47 -22.06 1.73
N SER A 192 -7.29 -23.30 1.29
CA SER A 192 -6.53 -24.34 2.01
C SER A 192 -5.01 -24.15 1.95
N HIS A 193 -4.52 -23.15 1.23
CA HIS A 193 -3.07 -22.89 1.16
C HIS A 193 -2.53 -22.41 2.52
N PRO A 194 -1.34 -22.91 2.98
CA PRO A 194 -0.77 -22.59 4.30
C PRO A 194 -0.63 -21.08 4.59
N LEU A 195 -0.48 -20.26 3.56
CA LEU A 195 -0.44 -18.79 3.70
C LEU A 195 -1.65 -18.25 4.50
N TYR A 196 -2.84 -18.83 4.34
CA TYR A 196 -4.05 -18.36 5.02
C TYR A 196 -4.20 -18.85 6.46
N HIS A 197 -3.33 -19.76 6.92
CA HIS A 197 -3.44 -20.43 8.22
C HIS A 197 -2.14 -20.32 9.05
N GLY A 198 -1.32 -19.29 8.78
CA GLY A 198 -0.04 -19.06 9.47
C GLY A 198 -0.24 -18.48 10.87
N VAL A 199 -0.34 -17.15 10.96
CA VAL A 199 -0.59 -16.43 12.21
C VAL A 199 -2.09 -16.24 12.46
N PHE A 200 -2.80 -15.86 11.40
CA PHE A 200 -4.25 -15.69 11.38
C PHE A 200 -4.90 -16.80 10.56
N ASP A 201 -6.08 -17.24 10.99
CA ASP A 201 -6.89 -18.24 10.27
C ASP A 201 -7.88 -17.53 9.34
N ILE A 202 -7.46 -17.28 8.10
CA ILE A 202 -8.22 -16.52 7.09
C ILE A 202 -9.14 -17.46 6.33
N GLN A 203 -10.47 -17.25 6.46
CA GLN A 203 -11.51 -18.09 5.88
C GLN A 203 -12.08 -17.59 4.56
N SER A 204 -11.70 -16.38 4.11
CA SER A 204 -12.14 -15.81 2.84
C SER A 204 -11.11 -14.81 2.31
N LYS A 205 -11.07 -14.63 0.99
CA LYS A 205 -10.32 -13.56 0.36
C LYS A 205 -11.14 -12.28 0.46
N GLY A 206 -10.86 -11.46 1.46
CA GLY A 206 -11.55 -10.20 1.67
C GLY A 206 -11.15 -9.16 0.61
N GLN A 207 -12.11 -8.31 0.24
CA GLN A 207 -11.86 -7.16 -0.63
C GLN A 207 -11.70 -5.91 0.22
N VAL A 208 -10.59 -5.23 0.07
CA VAL A 208 -10.31 -3.91 0.64
C VAL A 208 -10.46 -2.90 -0.49
N PRO A 209 -11.41 -1.97 -0.42
CA PRO A 209 -11.54 -0.86 -1.38
C PRO A 209 -10.72 0.34 -0.92
N ASN A 210 -10.59 1.38 -1.77
CA ASN A 210 -10.13 2.68 -1.27
C ASN A 210 -11.06 3.20 -0.15
N VAL A 211 -10.52 4.09 0.69
CA VAL A 211 -11.21 4.54 1.91
C VAL A 211 -12.59 5.15 1.62
N HIS A 212 -12.72 5.93 0.55
CA HIS A 212 -14.00 6.59 0.23
C HIS A 212 -15.09 5.58 -0.17
N LEU A 213 -14.73 4.60 -0.99
CA LEU A 213 -15.67 3.54 -1.36
C LEU A 213 -15.96 2.63 -0.16
N GLY A 214 -14.97 2.38 0.67
CA GLY A 214 -15.12 1.63 1.92
C GLY A 214 -16.14 2.27 2.84
N GLU A 215 -16.02 3.56 3.11
CA GLU A 215 -17.00 4.31 3.91
C GLU A 215 -18.40 4.32 3.29
N GLN A 216 -18.49 4.51 1.98
CA GLN A 216 -19.76 4.46 1.26
C GLN A 216 -20.42 3.08 1.34
N SER A 217 -19.64 2.01 1.39
CA SER A 217 -20.14 0.64 1.45
C SER A 217 -20.96 0.34 2.70
N GLU A 218 -20.78 1.10 3.77
CA GLU A 218 -21.59 1.00 4.99
C GLU A 218 -23.08 1.23 4.71
N PHE A 219 -23.37 2.21 3.84
CA PHE A 219 -24.71 2.68 3.53
C PHE A 219 -25.22 2.19 2.16
N ASP A 220 -24.36 1.55 1.36
CA ASP A 220 -24.73 0.98 0.06
C ASP A 220 -25.55 -0.31 0.29
N PRO A 221 -26.76 -0.46 -0.27
CA PRO A 221 -27.56 -1.68 -0.15
C PRO A 221 -26.89 -2.96 -0.66
N GLU A 222 -25.95 -2.83 -1.60
CA GLU A 222 -25.14 -3.94 -2.11
C GLU A 222 -23.81 -4.10 -1.36
N HIS A 223 -23.50 -3.21 -0.40
CA HIS A 223 -22.22 -3.14 0.31
C HIS A 223 -21.01 -3.21 -0.64
N ARG A 224 -21.10 -2.43 -1.74
CA ARG A 224 -20.12 -2.49 -2.82
C ARG A 224 -18.74 -2.06 -2.35
N THR A 225 -17.76 -2.93 -2.64
CA THR A 225 -16.34 -2.73 -2.34
C THR A 225 -15.45 -2.80 -3.57
N TRP A 226 -15.99 -3.18 -4.74
CA TRP A 226 -15.22 -3.24 -5.99
C TRP A 226 -15.20 -1.89 -6.70
N GLU A 227 -14.02 -1.47 -7.11
CA GLU A 227 -13.78 -0.16 -7.70
C GLU A 227 -14.10 -0.09 -9.21
N ARG A 228 -14.12 -1.26 -9.87
CA ARG A 228 -14.42 -1.37 -11.29
C ARG A 228 -15.51 -2.40 -11.52
N TRP A 229 -16.25 -2.23 -12.60
CA TRP A 229 -17.42 -3.07 -12.94
C TRP A 229 -17.07 -4.56 -13.12
N ASP A 230 -15.82 -4.86 -13.51
CA ASP A 230 -15.29 -6.21 -13.75
C ASP A 230 -14.39 -6.72 -12.61
N ALA A 231 -14.41 -6.05 -11.43
CA ALA A 231 -13.52 -6.32 -10.31
C ALA A 231 -14.24 -6.83 -9.04
N ARG A 232 -15.38 -7.50 -9.22
CA ARG A 232 -16.21 -7.95 -8.09
C ARG A 232 -15.55 -9.05 -7.26
N GLU A 233 -14.79 -9.94 -7.91
CA GLU A 233 -14.14 -11.07 -7.26
C GLU A 233 -12.68 -10.77 -6.96
N VAL A 234 -12.26 -11.06 -5.72
CA VAL A 234 -10.86 -10.95 -5.30
C VAL A 234 -10.10 -12.20 -5.70
N HIS A 235 -8.93 -12.00 -6.28
CA HIS A 235 -8.03 -13.07 -6.66
C HIS A 235 -6.70 -12.94 -5.95
N HIS A 236 -6.27 -14.01 -5.31
CA HIS A 236 -4.92 -14.17 -4.79
C HIS A 236 -4.19 -15.18 -5.64
N ARG A 237 -3.22 -14.72 -6.43
CA ARG A 237 -2.48 -15.55 -7.40
C ARG A 237 -0.99 -15.51 -7.12
N ALA A 238 -0.30 -16.60 -7.41
CA ALA A 238 1.12 -16.71 -7.14
C ALA A 238 1.89 -17.34 -8.30
N ILE A 239 3.17 -17.01 -8.39
CA ILE A 239 4.16 -17.73 -9.23
C ILE A 239 5.11 -18.45 -8.30
N PHE A 240 5.30 -19.73 -8.57
CA PHE A 240 6.19 -20.62 -7.82
C PHE A 240 7.42 -21.00 -8.64
N ASP A 241 8.54 -21.19 -7.96
CA ASP A 241 9.72 -21.80 -8.56
C ASP A 241 9.59 -23.34 -8.68
N ALA A 242 10.56 -23.98 -9.30
CA ALA A 242 10.58 -25.44 -9.49
C ALA A 242 10.63 -26.25 -8.18
N LYS A 243 10.95 -25.60 -7.04
CA LYS A 243 10.99 -26.23 -5.72
C LYS A 243 9.70 -26.01 -4.93
N GLY A 244 8.74 -25.26 -5.49
CA GLY A 244 7.48 -24.92 -4.84
C GLY A 244 7.56 -23.69 -3.93
N ARG A 245 8.66 -22.93 -3.93
CA ARG A 245 8.74 -21.66 -3.20
C ARG A 245 7.97 -20.59 -3.96
N MET A 246 7.12 -19.85 -3.25
CA MET A 246 6.42 -18.71 -3.80
C MET A 246 7.39 -17.55 -4.06
N MET A 247 7.49 -17.11 -5.30
CA MET A 247 8.33 -15.99 -5.72
C MET A 247 7.55 -14.70 -5.88
N VAL A 248 6.32 -14.80 -6.37
CA VAL A 248 5.43 -13.64 -6.60
C VAL A 248 4.07 -13.95 -5.99
N PHE A 249 3.53 -12.98 -5.29
CA PHE A 249 2.15 -12.98 -4.80
C PHE A 249 1.43 -11.75 -5.34
N ALA A 250 0.24 -11.92 -5.89
CA ALA A 250 -0.56 -10.86 -6.48
C ALA A 250 -1.97 -10.87 -5.87
N THR A 251 -2.34 -9.75 -5.26
CA THR A 251 -3.66 -9.48 -4.72
C THR A 251 -4.43 -8.59 -5.69
N HIS A 252 -5.23 -9.22 -6.55
CA HIS A 252 -5.96 -8.59 -7.63
C HIS A 252 -7.39 -8.28 -7.22
N ASN A 253 -7.89 -7.10 -7.58
CA ASN A 253 -9.19 -6.55 -7.21
C ASN A 253 -9.32 -6.28 -5.70
N THR A 254 -8.27 -5.78 -5.10
CA THR A 254 -8.24 -5.36 -3.69
C THR A 254 -7.07 -4.39 -3.49
N ASP A 255 -7.17 -3.50 -2.54
CA ASP A 255 -6.23 -2.46 -2.16
C ASP A 255 -5.85 -2.64 -0.68
N ASN A 256 -4.88 -3.52 -0.43
CA ASN A 256 -4.40 -3.70 0.95
C ASN A 256 -3.60 -2.49 1.42
N GLY A 257 -2.99 -1.74 0.50
CA GLY A 257 -2.25 -0.51 0.77
C GLY A 257 -3.09 0.52 1.50
N ASP A 258 -4.29 0.85 0.98
CA ASP A 258 -5.26 1.73 1.64
C ASP A 258 -5.68 1.18 3.01
N GLY A 259 -5.80 -0.15 3.12
CA GLY A 259 -6.10 -0.79 4.39
C GLY A 259 -5.04 -0.56 5.48
N TRP A 260 -3.79 -0.30 5.10
CA TRP A 260 -2.71 0.04 6.05
C TRP A 260 -2.49 1.55 6.15
N GLU A 261 -2.68 2.31 5.06
CA GLU A 261 -2.47 3.76 5.01
C GLU A 261 -3.44 4.51 5.91
N ARG A 262 -4.73 4.19 5.84
CA ARG A 262 -5.83 4.98 6.42
C ARG A 262 -6.16 4.65 7.87
N GLU A 263 -5.18 4.21 8.62
CA GLU A 263 -5.33 3.92 10.04
C GLU A 263 -5.67 5.19 10.84
N GLY A 264 -6.80 5.16 11.56
CA GLY A 264 -7.27 6.26 12.42
C GLY A 264 -8.09 7.35 11.70
N GLU A 265 -8.36 7.25 10.41
CA GLU A 265 -9.22 8.21 9.69
C GLU A 265 -10.70 7.88 9.83
N SER A 266 -11.07 6.61 9.81
CA SER A 266 -12.44 6.12 9.90
C SER A 266 -12.52 4.86 10.74
N ASP A 267 -13.26 4.89 11.84
CA ASP A 267 -13.46 3.71 12.71
C ASP A 267 -14.10 2.55 11.94
N TYR A 268 -15.11 2.85 11.10
CA TYR A 268 -15.76 1.83 10.29
C TYR A 268 -14.79 1.17 9.31
N TYR A 269 -14.03 1.99 8.56
CA TYR A 269 -13.08 1.48 7.60
C TYR A 269 -11.99 0.65 8.27
N PHE A 270 -11.43 1.15 9.36
CA PHE A 270 -10.40 0.46 10.13
C PHE A 270 -10.88 -0.91 10.61
N HIS A 271 -12.02 -0.98 11.31
CA HIS A 271 -12.54 -2.25 11.82
C HIS A 271 -12.98 -3.20 10.72
N LYS A 272 -13.56 -2.68 9.64
CA LYS A 272 -14.10 -3.53 8.57
C LYS A 272 -13.00 -4.09 7.66
N PHE A 273 -12.06 -3.26 7.24
CA PHE A 273 -11.10 -3.57 6.18
C PHE A 273 -9.66 -3.72 6.71
N SER A 274 -9.18 -2.79 7.49
CA SER A 274 -7.79 -2.81 7.99
C SER A 274 -7.56 -3.96 8.97
N GLU A 275 -8.29 -3.96 10.08
CA GLU A 275 -8.12 -4.90 11.18
C GLU A 275 -8.52 -6.34 10.82
N ASN A 276 -9.60 -6.50 10.04
CA ASN A 276 -10.16 -7.82 9.74
C ASN A 276 -9.69 -8.44 8.42
N ILE A 277 -9.08 -7.66 7.51
CA ILE A 277 -8.66 -8.15 6.19
C ILE A 277 -7.19 -7.83 5.91
N ALA A 278 -6.82 -6.53 5.80
CA ALA A 278 -5.53 -6.11 5.29
C ALA A 278 -4.36 -6.52 6.20
N TYR A 279 -4.43 -6.23 7.51
CA TYR A 279 -3.37 -6.61 8.45
C TYR A 279 -3.23 -8.12 8.65
N PRO A 280 -4.31 -8.90 8.85
CA PRO A 280 -4.20 -10.35 8.92
C PRO A 280 -3.56 -10.99 7.70
N LEU A 281 -3.93 -10.53 6.50
CA LEU A 281 -3.33 -11.03 5.26
C LEU A 281 -1.84 -10.68 5.19
N ALA A 282 -1.48 -9.42 5.46
CA ALA A 282 -0.08 -8.99 5.38
C ALA A 282 0.83 -9.75 6.35
N ILE A 283 0.40 -9.90 7.59
CA ILE A 283 1.17 -10.64 8.60
C ILE A 283 1.34 -12.10 8.17
N ASN A 284 0.29 -12.72 7.65
CA ASN A 284 0.39 -14.09 7.14
C ASN A 284 1.33 -14.21 5.94
N VAL A 285 1.27 -13.26 4.98
CA VAL A 285 2.16 -13.25 3.80
C VAL A 285 3.62 -13.13 4.21
N ILE A 286 3.92 -12.18 5.11
CA ILE A 286 5.29 -11.96 5.59
C ILE A 286 5.77 -13.18 6.38
N PHE A 287 4.95 -13.73 7.26
CA PHE A 287 5.28 -14.95 8.00
C PHE A 287 5.52 -16.14 7.06
N TYR A 288 4.65 -16.35 6.08
CA TYR A 288 4.79 -17.42 5.10
C TYR A 288 6.10 -17.28 4.30
N MET A 289 6.39 -16.10 3.79
CA MET A 289 7.61 -15.81 3.03
C MET A 289 8.87 -16.04 3.86
N MET A 290 8.86 -15.70 5.15
CA MET A 290 10.03 -15.89 6.04
C MET A 290 10.25 -17.35 6.45
N THR A 291 9.27 -18.23 6.27
CA THR A 291 9.33 -19.63 6.77
C THR A 291 9.31 -20.69 5.67
N HIS A 292 9.09 -20.31 4.41
CA HIS A 292 8.98 -21.22 3.26
C HIS A 292 9.84 -20.73 2.10
#